data_a1c578f2978db6654af1029afbccb67b
#
_entry.id   a1c578f2978db6654af1029afbccb67b
#
_cell.length_a   1.000
_cell.length_b   1.000
_cell.length_c   1.000
_cell.angle_alpha   90.00
_cell.angle_beta   90.00
_cell.angle_gamma   90.00
#
_symmetry.space_group_name_H-M   'P 1'
#
loop_
_entity.id
_entity.type
_entity.pdbx_description
1 polymer ?
#
loop_
_entity_poly.entity_id
_entity_poly.type
_entity_poly.pdbx_seq_one_letter_code
_entity_poly.pdbx_strand_id
1 'polypeptide(L)'
;MDKTDREKIEKIIQDREEANKKFASNGSKVYKNFLNLEREAFSEGELKKMHKELIALGIALVINCESCIEWHIKEALNAGASEKQILEAIEVGIEMGGGPATVSSRFALKVLEYHGNKK
;
A
#
# COMPACT_ATOMS: atom_id res chain seq x y z
N MET A 1 -17.78 6.16 -3.37
CA MET A 1 -17.16 4.93 -3.90
C MET A 1 -18.26 3.92 -4.14
N ASP A 2 -18.30 3.31 -5.31
CA ASP A 2 -19.35 2.35 -5.61
C ASP A 2 -19.05 0.96 -5.03
N LYS A 3 -20.04 0.06 -5.16
CA LYS A 3 -19.96 -1.28 -4.61
C LYS A 3 -18.82 -2.09 -5.26
N THR A 4 -18.65 -1.94 -6.56
CA THR A 4 -17.63 -2.68 -7.33
C THR A 4 -16.22 -2.31 -6.86
N ASP A 5 -15.96 -1.01 -6.66
CA ASP A 5 -14.67 -0.53 -6.16
C ASP A 5 -14.40 -1.05 -4.76
N ARG A 6 -15.40 -1.02 -3.88
CA ARG A 6 -15.28 -1.51 -2.52
C ARG A 6 -14.96 -3.01 -2.50
N GLU A 7 -15.70 -3.79 -3.29
CA GLU A 7 -15.49 -5.23 -3.39
C GLU A 7 -14.09 -5.56 -3.90
N LYS A 8 -13.59 -4.78 -4.87
CA LYS A 8 -12.23 -4.97 -5.39
C LYS A 8 -11.18 -4.78 -4.30
N ILE A 9 -11.31 -3.71 -3.52
CA ILE A 9 -10.38 -3.43 -2.43
C ILE A 9 -10.45 -4.53 -1.37
N GLU A 10 -11.65 -4.93 -0.99
CA GLU A 10 -11.84 -5.97 0.03
C GLU A 10 -11.31 -7.32 -0.44
N LYS A 11 -11.44 -7.62 -1.73
CA LYS A 11 -10.89 -8.84 -2.29
C LYS A 11 -9.35 -8.85 -2.24
N ILE A 12 -8.73 -7.73 -2.53
CA ILE A 12 -7.26 -7.61 -2.43
C ILE A 12 -6.81 -7.89 -1.00
N ILE A 13 -7.49 -7.31 -0.02
CA ILE A 13 -7.17 -7.52 1.40
C ILE A 13 -7.34 -8.99 1.77
N GLN A 14 -8.47 -9.58 1.39
CA GLN A 14 -8.78 -10.97 1.71
C GLN A 14 -7.77 -11.94 1.08
N ASP A 15 -7.46 -11.74 -0.20
CA ASP A 15 -6.52 -12.61 -0.92
C ASP A 15 -5.13 -12.57 -0.26
N ARG A 16 -4.71 -11.38 0.19
CA ARG A 16 -3.42 -11.24 0.89
C ARG A 16 -3.44 -12.02 2.21
N GLU A 17 -4.48 -11.87 3.00
CA GLU A 17 -4.59 -12.55 4.28
C GLU A 17 -4.61 -14.06 4.11
N GLU A 18 -5.37 -14.56 3.14
CA GLU A 18 -5.45 -15.99 2.85
C GLU A 18 -4.11 -16.54 2.39
N ALA A 19 -3.41 -15.81 1.52
CA ALA A 19 -2.10 -16.23 1.03
C ALA A 19 -1.08 -16.28 2.18
N ASN A 20 -1.09 -15.28 3.06
CA ASN A 20 -0.20 -15.25 4.21
C ASN A 20 -0.42 -16.47 5.12
N LYS A 21 -1.68 -16.81 5.38
CA LYS A 21 -2.02 -18.00 6.18
C LYS A 21 -1.54 -19.28 5.51
N LYS A 22 -1.72 -19.38 4.20
CA LYS A 22 -1.33 -20.58 3.45
C LYS A 22 0.17 -20.77 3.43
N PHE A 23 0.93 -19.69 3.20
CA PHE A 23 2.40 -19.77 3.25
C PHE A 23 2.89 -20.15 4.65
N ALA A 24 2.26 -19.60 5.69
CA ALA A 24 2.60 -19.94 7.07
C ALA A 24 2.34 -21.43 7.34
N SER A 25 1.19 -21.95 6.92
CA SER A 25 0.83 -23.35 7.14
C SER A 25 1.72 -24.30 6.35
N ASN A 26 2.22 -23.87 5.19
CA ASN A 26 3.15 -24.66 4.38
C ASN A 26 4.60 -24.58 4.89
N GLY A 27 4.87 -23.74 5.88
CA GLY A 27 6.20 -23.59 6.46
C GLY A 27 7.22 -22.98 5.52
N SER A 28 6.80 -22.10 4.60
CA SER A 28 7.71 -21.47 3.66
C SER A 28 8.72 -20.56 4.36
N LYS A 29 9.97 -20.97 4.35
CA LYS A 29 11.06 -20.16 4.92
C LYS A 29 11.37 -18.95 4.06
N VAL A 30 11.21 -19.06 2.75
CA VAL A 30 11.42 -17.95 1.82
C VAL A 30 10.40 -16.83 2.12
N TYR A 31 9.14 -17.19 2.24
CA TYR A 31 8.10 -16.20 2.52
C TYR A 31 8.30 -15.57 3.91
N LYS A 32 8.63 -16.38 4.91
CA LYS A 32 8.93 -15.89 6.26
C LYS A 32 10.08 -14.89 6.24
N ASN A 33 11.14 -15.19 5.50
CA ASN A 33 12.28 -14.30 5.37
C ASN A 33 11.91 -13.01 4.64
N PHE A 34 11.02 -13.08 3.66
CA PHE A 34 10.53 -11.89 2.98
C PHE A 34 9.76 -10.98 3.95
N LEU A 35 8.90 -11.55 4.78
CA LEU A 35 8.15 -10.78 5.79
C LEU A 35 9.10 -10.15 6.82
N ASN A 36 10.18 -10.83 7.17
CA ASN A 36 11.19 -10.27 8.07
C ASN A 36 11.94 -9.11 7.39
N LEU A 37 12.27 -9.26 6.11
CA LEU A 37 12.90 -8.20 5.32
C LEU A 37 12.00 -6.96 5.29
N GLU A 38 10.72 -7.17 5.02
CA GLU A 38 9.74 -6.08 4.99
C GLU A 38 9.67 -5.37 6.35
N ARG A 39 9.58 -6.12 7.44
CA ARG A 39 9.53 -5.55 8.78
C ARG A 39 10.75 -4.70 9.08
N GLU A 40 11.93 -5.20 8.75
CA GLU A 40 13.18 -4.46 8.98
C GLU A 40 13.24 -3.20 8.12
N ALA A 41 12.85 -3.29 6.85
CA ALA A 41 12.90 -2.15 5.94
C ALA A 41 12.00 -1.01 6.42
N PHE A 42 10.84 -1.34 6.99
CA PHE A 42 9.85 -0.34 7.42
C PHE A 42 9.92 0.03 8.89
N SER A 43 10.89 -0.53 9.65
CA SER A 43 11.10 -0.12 11.05
C SER A 43 11.64 1.31 11.10
N GLU A 44 11.38 2.01 12.21
CA GLU A 44 11.86 3.38 12.36
C GLU A 44 13.38 3.42 12.47
N GLY A 45 13.97 4.36 11.74
CA GLY A 45 15.39 4.67 11.77
C GLY A 45 15.54 6.16 11.62
N GLU A 46 16.48 6.60 10.79
CA GLU A 46 16.60 8.03 10.46
C GLU A 46 15.34 8.56 9.77
N LEU A 47 14.65 7.69 9.01
CA LEU A 47 13.33 7.99 8.47
C LEU A 47 12.27 7.35 9.35
N LYS A 48 11.21 8.07 9.64
CA LYS A 48 10.06 7.51 10.36
C LYS A 48 9.33 6.51 9.48
N LYS A 49 8.65 5.54 10.11
CA LYS A 49 7.84 4.56 9.39
C LYS A 49 6.87 5.25 8.43
N MET A 50 6.21 6.32 8.87
CA MET A 50 5.28 7.07 8.02
C MET A 50 5.94 7.50 6.70
N HIS A 51 7.13 8.04 6.76
CA HIS A 51 7.84 8.49 5.56
C HIS A 51 8.22 7.32 4.66
N LYS A 52 8.62 6.20 5.25
CA LYS A 52 8.94 4.98 4.48
C LYS A 52 7.72 4.45 3.76
N GLU A 53 6.54 4.50 4.39
CA GLU A 53 5.30 4.08 3.75
C GLU A 53 4.92 4.99 2.59
N LEU A 54 5.15 6.31 2.72
CA LEU A 54 4.90 7.25 1.65
C LEU A 54 5.83 7.03 0.46
N ILE A 55 7.11 6.72 0.72
CA ILE A 55 8.08 6.36 -0.33
C ILE A 55 7.59 5.12 -1.06
N ALA A 56 7.18 4.10 -0.31
CA ALA A 56 6.70 2.84 -0.89
C ALA A 56 5.45 3.06 -1.75
N LEU A 57 4.56 3.93 -1.31
CA LEU A 57 3.36 4.27 -2.08
C LEU A 57 3.72 4.87 -3.44
N GLY A 58 4.66 5.82 -3.46
CA GLY A 58 5.11 6.42 -4.72
C GLY A 58 5.67 5.37 -5.67
N ILE A 59 6.48 4.45 -5.16
CA ILE A 59 7.05 3.35 -5.96
C ILE A 59 5.96 2.42 -6.45
N ALA A 60 4.99 2.07 -5.58
CA ALA A 60 3.90 1.18 -5.91
C ALA A 60 3.06 1.70 -7.08
N LEU A 61 2.87 3.02 -7.14
CA LEU A 61 2.17 3.65 -8.27
C LEU A 61 2.92 3.46 -9.57
N VAL A 62 4.24 3.68 -9.54
CA VAL A 62 5.07 3.59 -10.75
C VAL A 62 5.11 2.16 -11.28
N ILE A 63 5.22 1.16 -10.40
CA ILE A 63 5.26 -0.25 -10.81
C ILE A 63 3.84 -0.85 -10.98
N ASN A 64 2.81 -0.07 -10.74
CA ASN A 64 1.40 -0.47 -10.87
C ASN A 64 1.05 -1.74 -10.07
N CYS A 65 1.42 -1.75 -8.80
CA CYS A 65 1.10 -2.85 -7.90
C CYS A 65 -0.10 -2.48 -7.04
N GLU A 66 -1.30 -2.91 -7.44
CA GLU A 66 -2.53 -2.53 -6.74
C GLU A 66 -2.54 -3.00 -5.28
N SER A 67 -2.09 -4.21 -5.02
CA SER A 67 -1.99 -4.71 -3.66
C SER A 67 -1.02 -3.90 -2.81
N CYS A 68 0.10 -3.48 -3.40
CA CYS A 68 1.08 -2.62 -2.73
C CYS A 68 0.48 -1.25 -2.42
N ILE A 69 -0.25 -0.68 -3.38
CA ILE A 69 -0.93 0.61 -3.19
C ILE A 69 -1.89 0.53 -2.01
N GLU A 70 -2.71 -0.52 -1.96
CA GLU A 70 -3.67 -0.69 -0.87
C GLU A 70 -2.95 -0.83 0.48
N TRP A 71 -1.94 -1.66 0.54
CA TRP A 71 -1.19 -1.91 1.78
C TRP A 71 -0.52 -0.64 2.30
N HIS A 72 0.22 0.06 1.43
CA HIS A 72 1.02 1.20 1.86
C HIS A 72 0.17 2.43 2.19
N ILE A 73 -0.98 2.62 1.56
CA ILE A 73 -1.91 3.67 1.96
C ILE A 73 -2.45 3.38 3.37
N LYS A 74 -2.89 2.14 3.61
CA LYS A 74 -3.38 1.75 4.93
C LYS A 74 -2.29 1.94 5.99
N GLU A 75 -1.08 1.46 5.73
CA GLU A 75 0.02 1.56 6.68
C GLU A 75 0.46 3.00 6.90
N ALA A 76 0.46 3.84 5.87
CA ALA A 76 0.78 5.26 6.00
C ALA A 76 -0.23 5.95 6.92
N LEU A 77 -1.52 5.71 6.73
CA LEU A 77 -2.56 6.26 7.60
C LEU A 77 -2.39 5.79 9.04
N ASN A 78 -2.13 4.50 9.23
CA ASN A 78 -1.91 3.93 10.56
C ASN A 78 -0.67 4.52 11.24
N ALA A 79 0.33 4.90 10.47
CA ALA A 79 1.56 5.52 10.98
C ALA A 79 1.42 7.03 11.17
N GLY A 80 0.24 7.60 10.93
CA GLY A 80 -0.03 9.00 11.22
C GLY A 80 -0.01 9.95 10.02
N ALA A 81 0.14 9.44 8.81
CA ALA A 81 0.09 10.29 7.62
C ALA A 81 -1.29 10.90 7.45
N SER A 82 -1.34 12.15 7.04
CA SER A 82 -2.59 12.81 6.69
C SER A 82 -2.97 12.43 5.25
N GLU A 83 -4.25 12.62 4.91
CA GLU A 83 -4.68 12.42 3.53
C GLU A 83 -3.92 13.31 2.56
N LYS A 84 -3.62 14.55 2.97
CA LYS A 84 -2.84 15.48 2.14
C LYS A 84 -1.42 14.97 1.89
N GLN A 85 -0.77 14.40 2.90
CA GLN A 85 0.56 13.82 2.72
C GLN A 85 0.51 12.64 1.75
N ILE A 86 -0.52 11.81 1.85
CA ILE A 86 -0.70 10.69 0.92
C ILE A 86 -0.91 11.19 -0.50
N LEU A 87 -1.74 12.23 -0.68
CA LEU A 87 -1.97 12.83 -2.00
C LEU A 87 -0.67 13.37 -2.60
N GLU A 88 0.18 14.00 -1.80
CA GLU A 88 1.45 14.51 -2.30
C GLU A 88 2.42 13.38 -2.70
N ALA A 89 2.42 12.27 -1.95
CA ALA A 89 3.20 11.09 -2.34
C ALA A 89 2.70 10.52 -3.68
N ILE A 90 1.38 10.49 -3.87
CA ILE A 90 0.78 10.09 -5.16
C ILE A 90 1.24 11.01 -6.28
N GLU A 91 1.25 12.31 -6.03
CA GLU A 91 1.69 13.30 -7.03
C GLU A 91 3.15 13.10 -7.45
N VAL A 92 4.03 12.80 -6.49
CA VAL A 92 5.42 12.47 -6.80
C VAL A 92 5.49 11.22 -7.68
N GLY A 93 4.68 10.21 -7.36
CA GLY A 93 4.60 8.99 -8.17
C GLY A 93 4.14 9.28 -9.60
N ILE A 94 3.18 10.19 -9.77
CA ILE A 94 2.69 10.60 -11.09
C ILE A 94 3.81 11.28 -11.88
N GLU A 95 4.58 12.17 -11.24
CA GLU A 95 5.68 12.86 -11.91
C GLU A 95 6.73 11.85 -12.41
N MET A 96 7.07 10.89 -11.58
CA MET A 96 8.10 9.90 -11.92
C MET A 96 7.62 8.85 -12.91
N GLY A 97 6.35 8.48 -12.88
CA GLY A 97 5.79 7.40 -13.70
C GLY A 97 5.05 7.85 -14.94
N GLY A 98 4.70 9.13 -15.03
CA GLY A 98 4.00 9.68 -16.20
C GLY A 98 2.58 9.17 -16.36
N GLY A 99 2.13 9.08 -17.61
CA GLY A 99 0.77 8.68 -17.96
C GLY A 99 0.28 7.41 -17.26
N PRO A 100 1.02 6.30 -17.30
CA PRO A 100 0.59 5.08 -16.60
C PRO A 100 0.37 5.27 -15.10
N ALA A 101 1.14 6.13 -14.44
CA ALA A 101 0.96 6.40 -13.02
C ALA A 101 -0.31 7.20 -12.75
N THR A 102 -0.80 8.01 -13.70
CA THR A 102 -2.09 8.67 -13.54
C THR A 102 -3.22 7.64 -13.50
N VAL A 103 -3.10 6.54 -14.25
CA VAL A 103 -4.08 5.45 -14.22
C VAL A 103 -4.04 4.74 -12.86
N SER A 104 -2.84 4.39 -12.38
CA SER A 104 -2.68 3.77 -11.06
C SER A 104 -3.20 4.67 -9.94
N SER A 105 -3.06 6.00 -10.10
CA SER A 105 -3.51 6.95 -9.08
C SER A 105 -5.03 6.94 -8.90
N ARG A 106 -5.79 6.57 -9.92
CA ARG A 106 -7.27 6.47 -9.80
C ARG A 106 -7.65 5.42 -8.76
N PHE A 107 -6.98 4.28 -8.79
CA PHE A 107 -7.18 3.24 -7.80
C PHE A 107 -6.70 3.70 -6.42
N ALA A 108 -5.56 4.37 -6.35
CA ALA A 108 -5.03 4.89 -5.09
C ALA A 108 -6.01 5.86 -4.40
N LEU A 109 -6.68 6.71 -5.17
CA LEU A 109 -7.68 7.62 -4.61
C LEU A 109 -8.86 6.87 -4.00
N LYS A 110 -9.28 5.77 -4.62
CA LYS A 110 -10.36 4.94 -4.07
C LYS A 110 -9.93 4.24 -2.78
N VAL A 111 -8.69 3.77 -2.74
CA VAL A 111 -8.12 3.15 -1.53
C VAL A 111 -8.04 4.16 -0.40
N LEU A 112 -7.62 5.39 -0.71
CA LEU A 112 -7.55 6.45 0.29
C LEU A 112 -8.94 6.76 0.87
N GLU A 113 -9.95 6.84 0.02
CA GLU A 113 -11.33 7.03 0.47
C GLU A 113 -11.79 5.87 1.36
N TYR A 114 -11.49 4.65 0.94
CA TYR A 114 -11.88 3.45 1.68
C TYR A 114 -11.31 3.45 3.09
N HIS A 115 -10.00 3.65 3.24
CA HIS A 115 -9.33 3.63 4.53
C HIS A 115 -9.49 4.93 5.32
N GLY A 116 -9.57 6.06 4.63
CA GLY A 116 -9.75 7.36 5.27
C GLY A 116 -11.07 7.46 6.01
N ASN A 117 -12.13 6.90 5.45
CA ASN A 117 -13.46 6.92 6.05
C ASN A 117 -13.57 6.03 7.30
N LYS A 118 -12.57 5.21 7.59
CA LYS A 118 -12.55 4.32 8.75
C LYS A 118 -11.87 4.91 9.98
N LYS A 119 -11.34 6.11 9.82
CA LYS A 119 -10.67 6.80 10.94
C LYS A 119 -11.63 7.50 11.88
#